data_62f9f580f090324ababe8a50f5b41154
#
_entry.id   62f9f580f090324ababe8a50f5b41154
#
_cell.length_a   1.000
_cell.length_b   1.000
_cell.length_c   1.000
_cell.angle_alpha   90.00
_cell.angle_beta   90.00
_cell.angle_gamma   90.00
#
_symmetry.space_group_name_H-M   'P 1'
#
loop_
_entity.id
_entity.type
_entity.pdbx_description
1 polymer ?
#
loop_
_entity_poly.entity_id
_entity_poly.type
_entity_poly.pdbx_seq_one_letter_code
_entity_poly.pdbx_strand_id
1 'polypeptide(L)'
;LRTRLARVASMRLEDELSLPERQLRKWELRLLEVYLDDAEAKLEPLVDVLARIEMLEAFVNDRLLNKTLEVNDEEGLVVKRRSDGESIALDSLSSGEQHEIILLVDMLFNVDEGSVVLIDEPEISLHVAWQLEFIPMVAKIAELIGFVFIVATHSPQIINGEMKSAVRLGPSGARFS
;
A
#
# COMPACT_ATOMS: atom_id res chain seq x y z
N LEU A 1 12.59 4.83 -11.00
CA LEU A 1 12.10 3.46 -11.03
C LEU A 1 13.19 2.44 -10.64
N ARG A 2 14.33 2.37 -11.35
CA ARG A 2 15.43 1.40 -11.07
C ARG A 2 15.87 1.37 -9.61
N THR A 3 16.17 2.53 -9.02
CA THR A 3 16.60 2.64 -7.62
C THR A 3 15.50 2.21 -6.62
N ARG A 4 14.23 2.42 -6.97
CA ARG A 4 13.08 2.04 -6.15
C ARG A 4 12.84 0.54 -6.20
N LEU A 5 12.94 -0.07 -7.38
CA LEU A 5 12.82 -1.52 -7.57
C LEU A 5 13.97 -2.29 -6.91
N ALA A 6 15.20 -1.77 -6.97
CA ALA A 6 16.37 -2.40 -6.33
C ALA A 6 16.20 -2.54 -4.81
N ARG A 7 15.46 -1.63 -4.16
CA ARG A 7 15.18 -1.67 -2.72
C ARG A 7 14.27 -2.83 -2.32
N VAL A 8 13.40 -3.27 -3.22
CA VAL A 8 12.34 -4.25 -2.93
C VAL A 8 12.61 -5.62 -3.56
N ALA A 9 13.40 -5.69 -4.61
CA ALA A 9 13.53 -6.89 -5.44
C ALA A 9 14.89 -7.59 -5.35
N SER A 10 15.79 -7.23 -4.42
CA SER A 10 17.19 -7.73 -4.35
C SER A 10 17.89 -7.72 -5.70
N MET A 11 17.47 -6.85 -6.60
CA MET A 11 18.09 -6.72 -7.91
C MET A 11 19.47 -6.08 -7.72
N ARG A 12 20.50 -6.90 -7.63
CA ARG A 12 21.87 -6.42 -7.78
C ARG A 12 22.00 -5.82 -9.17
N LEU A 13 22.04 -4.49 -9.22
CA LEU A 13 22.29 -3.72 -10.44
C LEU A 13 23.78 -3.81 -10.85
N GLU A 14 24.39 -5.00 -10.69
CA GLU A 14 25.84 -5.19 -10.85
C GLU A 14 26.32 -5.27 -12.29
N ASP A 15 25.46 -5.26 -13.30
CA ASP A 15 25.91 -5.13 -14.69
C ASP A 15 25.26 -3.92 -15.37
N GLU A 16 25.97 -2.80 -15.39
CA GLU A 16 25.78 -1.82 -16.45
C GLU A 16 26.05 -2.52 -17.77
N LEU A 17 25.00 -2.96 -18.44
CA LEU A 17 25.06 -3.36 -19.84
C LEU A 17 25.55 -2.14 -20.64
N SER A 18 26.87 -2.00 -20.74
CA SER A 18 27.47 -1.00 -21.59
C SER A 18 27.20 -1.41 -23.03
N LEU A 19 26.32 -0.69 -23.68
CA LEU A 19 26.13 -0.86 -25.12
C LEU A 19 27.45 -0.56 -25.84
N PRO A 20 27.83 -1.36 -26.86
CA PRO A 20 29.03 -1.10 -27.60
C PRO A 20 28.97 0.27 -28.31
N GLU A 21 30.06 1.04 -28.28
CA GLU A 21 30.15 2.38 -28.89
C GLU A 21 30.00 2.38 -30.42
N ARG A 22 29.92 1.22 -31.07
CA ARG A 22 29.67 1.04 -32.49
C ARG A 22 28.19 0.89 -32.83
N GLN A 23 27.82 1.15 -34.09
CA GLN A 23 26.49 0.84 -34.60
C GLN A 23 26.16 -0.66 -34.45
N LEU A 24 25.00 -0.96 -33.88
CA LEU A 24 24.54 -2.32 -33.72
C LEU A 24 24.10 -2.90 -35.09
N ARG A 25 24.39 -4.19 -35.30
CA ARG A 25 23.94 -4.93 -36.47
C ARG A 25 22.45 -5.27 -36.34
N LYS A 26 21.80 -5.54 -37.46
CA LYS A 26 20.34 -5.87 -37.48
C LYS A 26 19.95 -7.03 -36.56
N TRP A 27 20.81 -8.05 -36.44
CA TRP A 27 20.51 -9.17 -35.55
C TRP A 27 20.71 -8.81 -34.07
N GLU A 28 21.65 -7.91 -33.74
CA GLU A 28 21.89 -7.40 -32.39
C GLU A 28 20.73 -6.52 -31.94
N LEU A 29 20.15 -5.72 -32.83
CA LEU A 29 18.96 -4.94 -32.56
C LEU A 29 17.77 -5.84 -32.25
N ARG A 30 17.55 -6.92 -33.04
CA ARG A 30 16.48 -7.87 -32.76
C ARG A 30 16.66 -8.61 -31.44
N LEU A 31 17.90 -8.99 -31.10
CA LEU A 31 18.19 -9.62 -29.80
C LEU A 31 17.92 -8.67 -28.65
N LEU A 32 18.29 -7.40 -28.82
CA LEU A 32 18.04 -6.36 -27.80
C LEU A 32 16.54 -6.09 -27.66
N GLU A 33 15.78 -6.06 -28.75
CA GLU A 33 14.31 -5.93 -28.73
C GLU A 33 13.68 -7.07 -27.90
N VAL A 34 13.99 -8.31 -28.18
CA VAL A 34 13.47 -9.48 -27.45
C VAL A 34 13.89 -9.42 -25.97
N TYR A 35 15.12 -9.00 -25.67
CA TYR A 35 15.58 -8.84 -24.30
C TYR A 35 14.83 -7.73 -23.55
N LEU A 36 14.55 -6.61 -24.20
CA LEU A 36 13.81 -5.51 -23.61
C LEU A 36 12.34 -5.91 -23.36
N ASP A 37 11.70 -6.59 -24.31
CA ASP A 37 10.33 -7.09 -24.16
C ASP A 37 10.23 -8.09 -22.98
N ASP A 38 11.18 -9.01 -22.86
CA ASP A 38 11.25 -9.97 -21.74
C ASP A 38 11.52 -9.28 -20.41
N ALA A 39 12.41 -8.28 -20.40
CA ALA A 39 12.71 -7.49 -19.21
C ALA A 39 11.49 -6.65 -18.78
N GLU A 40 10.77 -6.06 -19.72
CA GLU A 40 9.55 -5.28 -19.44
C GLU A 40 8.44 -6.16 -18.86
N ALA A 41 8.20 -7.32 -19.46
CA ALA A 41 7.24 -8.30 -18.98
C ALA A 41 7.57 -8.84 -17.56
N LYS A 42 8.85 -8.96 -17.22
CA LYS A 42 9.30 -9.36 -15.88
C LYS A 42 9.20 -8.23 -14.85
N LEU A 43 9.30 -6.98 -15.28
CA LEU A 43 9.24 -5.81 -14.39
C LEU A 43 7.80 -5.38 -14.10
N GLU A 44 6.86 -5.63 -14.99
CA GLU A 44 5.46 -5.21 -14.86
C GLU A 44 4.82 -5.66 -13.52
N PRO A 45 4.90 -6.94 -13.08
CA PRO A 45 4.36 -7.36 -11.79
C PRO A 45 5.05 -6.68 -10.60
N LEU A 46 6.35 -6.38 -10.72
CA LEU A 46 7.11 -5.71 -9.67
C LEU A 46 6.73 -4.23 -9.50
N VAL A 47 6.30 -3.57 -10.56
CA VAL A 47 5.80 -2.19 -10.51
C VAL A 47 4.52 -2.12 -9.65
N ASP A 48 3.64 -3.10 -9.82
CA ASP A 48 2.39 -3.18 -9.06
C ASP A 48 2.64 -3.40 -7.56
N VAL A 49 3.50 -4.36 -7.24
CA VAL A 49 3.93 -4.62 -5.86
C VAL A 49 4.62 -3.38 -5.26
N LEU A 50 5.46 -2.70 -6.02
CA LEU A 50 6.12 -1.48 -5.57
C LEU A 50 5.10 -0.37 -5.25
N ALA A 51 4.08 -0.18 -6.09
CA ALA A 51 3.03 0.80 -5.84
C ALA A 51 2.26 0.52 -4.54
N ARG A 52 1.97 -0.76 -4.26
CA ARG A 52 1.33 -1.19 -3.01
C ARG A 52 2.21 -0.93 -1.79
N ILE A 53 3.51 -1.23 -1.87
CA ILE A 53 4.48 -0.97 -0.80
C ILE A 53 4.59 0.54 -0.53
N GLU A 54 4.71 1.35 -1.56
CA GLU A 54 4.81 2.80 -1.42
C GLU A 54 3.55 3.40 -0.81
N MET A 55 2.39 2.87 -1.16
CA MET A 55 1.12 3.30 -0.56
C MET A 55 1.05 2.90 0.92
N LEU A 56 1.48 1.69 1.28
CA LEU A 56 1.59 1.24 2.68
C LEU A 56 2.50 2.17 3.48
N GLU A 57 3.73 2.40 2.99
CA GLU A 57 4.69 3.28 3.66
C GLU A 57 4.14 4.71 3.81
N ALA A 58 3.51 5.25 2.78
CA ALA A 58 2.94 6.60 2.82
C ALA A 58 1.84 6.72 3.88
N PHE A 59 0.87 5.81 3.89
CA PHE A 59 -0.23 5.86 4.84
C PHE A 59 0.22 5.65 6.29
N VAL A 60 1.08 4.67 6.54
CA VAL A 60 1.58 4.39 7.89
C VAL A 60 2.48 5.52 8.39
N ASN A 61 3.41 6.01 7.56
CA ASN A 61 4.38 7.01 7.96
C ASN A 61 3.79 8.41 8.20
N ASP A 62 2.64 8.71 7.60
CA ASP A 62 1.88 9.92 7.87
C ASP A 62 1.29 9.93 9.29
N ARG A 63 1.09 8.76 9.88
CA ARG A 63 0.41 8.55 11.16
C ARG A 63 1.33 8.16 12.31
N LEU A 64 2.45 7.49 12.02
CA LEU A 64 3.40 7.09 13.05
C LEU A 64 4.13 8.29 13.66
N LEU A 65 3.96 8.49 14.96
CA LEU A 65 4.70 9.50 15.70
C LEU A 65 6.10 8.99 16.06
N ASN A 66 7.14 9.75 15.64
CA ASN A 66 8.55 9.46 15.94
C ASN A 66 9.06 8.10 15.44
N LYS A 67 8.33 7.45 14.55
CA LYS A 67 8.68 6.17 13.94
C LYS A 67 8.53 6.25 12.43
N THR A 68 9.19 5.35 11.73
CA THR A 68 9.08 5.20 10.26
C THR A 68 8.98 3.72 9.93
N LEU A 69 7.99 3.35 9.12
CA LEU A 69 7.88 2.03 8.54
C LEU A 69 8.57 2.04 7.18
N GLU A 70 9.38 1.04 6.93
CA GLU A 70 10.08 0.79 5.67
C GLU A 70 9.93 -0.68 5.28
N VAL A 71 9.88 -0.94 3.98
CA VAL A 71 9.93 -2.30 3.44
C VAL A 71 11.23 -2.45 2.65
N ASN A 72 12.03 -3.44 3.01
CA ASN A 72 13.28 -3.77 2.32
C ASN A 72 13.36 -5.28 2.01
N ASP A 73 14.33 -5.67 1.18
CA ASP A 73 14.50 -7.04 0.70
C ASP A 73 15.18 -7.99 1.70
N GLU A 74 15.86 -7.46 2.71
CA GLU A 74 16.60 -8.26 3.70
C GLU A 74 15.72 -8.65 4.90
N GLU A 75 14.98 -7.68 5.45
CA GLU A 75 14.21 -7.83 6.69
C GLU A 75 12.69 -7.80 6.46
N GLY A 76 12.24 -7.46 5.24
CA GLY A 76 10.84 -7.26 4.93
C GLY A 76 10.32 -5.95 5.52
N LEU A 77 9.27 -6.01 6.32
CA LEU A 77 8.64 -4.85 6.96
C LEU A 77 9.35 -4.53 8.28
N VAL A 78 9.94 -3.35 8.36
CA VAL A 78 10.74 -2.87 9.51
C VAL A 78 10.20 -1.53 9.99
N VAL A 79 10.11 -1.36 11.31
CA VAL A 79 9.83 -0.06 11.94
C VAL A 79 11.09 0.46 12.61
N LYS A 80 11.44 1.72 12.33
CA LYS A 80 12.60 2.39 12.90
C LYS A 80 12.18 3.62 13.70
N ARG A 81 12.93 3.92 14.76
CA ARG A 81 12.78 5.18 15.49
C ARG A 81 13.43 6.31 14.68
N ARG A 82 12.70 7.42 14.48
CA ARG A 82 13.22 8.57 13.68
C ARG A 82 14.41 9.27 14.30
N SER A 83 14.60 9.20 15.65
CA SER A 83 15.65 9.93 16.36
C SER A 83 17.05 9.35 16.15
N ASP A 84 17.17 8.04 16.04
CA ASP A 84 18.44 7.29 16.03
C ASP A 84 18.50 6.20 14.96
N GLY A 85 17.39 5.93 14.27
CA GLY A 85 17.32 4.89 13.24
C GLY A 85 17.28 3.47 13.80
N GLU A 86 17.16 3.30 15.12
CA GLU A 86 17.12 1.98 15.75
C GLU A 86 15.83 1.23 15.38
N SER A 87 15.96 -0.04 15.02
CA SER A 87 14.82 -0.91 14.70
C SER A 87 13.97 -1.18 15.95
N ILE A 88 12.67 -1.06 15.79
CA ILE A 88 11.66 -1.32 16.82
C ILE A 88 10.92 -2.60 16.42
N ALA A 89 10.84 -3.55 17.35
CA ALA A 89 10.06 -4.75 17.12
C ALA A 89 8.56 -4.41 16.92
N LEU A 90 7.89 -5.07 15.99
CA LEU A 90 6.48 -4.78 15.66
C LEU A 90 5.53 -4.99 16.85
N ASP A 91 5.85 -5.92 17.75
CA ASP A 91 5.12 -6.18 18.99
C ASP A 91 5.26 -5.05 20.04
N SER A 92 6.25 -4.17 19.88
CA SER A 92 6.44 -2.99 20.72
C SER A 92 5.66 -1.76 20.25
N LEU A 93 4.94 -1.85 19.15
CA LEU A 93 4.00 -0.84 18.69
C LEU A 93 2.74 -0.85 19.56
N SER A 94 2.04 0.29 19.63
CA SER A 94 0.73 0.32 20.27
C SER A 94 -0.27 -0.59 19.52
N SER A 95 -1.28 -1.09 20.23
CA SER A 95 -2.31 -1.95 19.62
C SER A 95 -2.99 -1.30 18.41
N GLY A 96 -3.22 0.01 18.45
CA GLY A 96 -3.79 0.77 17.34
C GLY A 96 -2.85 0.82 16.13
N GLU A 97 -1.55 1.10 16.35
CA GLU A 97 -0.53 1.09 15.29
C GLU A 97 -0.40 -0.30 14.64
N GLN A 98 -0.38 -1.36 15.45
CA GLN A 98 -0.33 -2.74 14.94
C GLN A 98 -1.56 -3.07 14.10
N HIS A 99 -2.75 -2.73 14.60
CA HIS A 99 -4.01 -3.03 13.92
C HIS A 99 -4.12 -2.31 12.57
N GLU A 100 -3.69 -1.05 12.52
CA GLU A 100 -3.67 -0.29 11.27
C GLU A 100 -2.72 -0.89 10.24
N ILE A 101 -1.50 -1.26 10.65
CA ILE A 101 -0.53 -1.90 9.75
C ILE A 101 -1.09 -3.22 9.21
N ILE A 102 -1.68 -4.05 10.08
CA ILE A 102 -2.31 -5.31 9.66
C ILE A 102 -3.43 -5.07 8.66
N LEU A 103 -4.34 -4.13 8.95
CA LEU A 103 -5.46 -3.80 8.09
C LEU A 103 -5.00 -3.31 6.70
N LEU A 104 -3.98 -2.45 6.67
CA LEU A 104 -3.42 -1.94 5.42
C LEU A 104 -2.71 -3.03 4.62
N VAL A 105 -1.93 -3.89 5.29
CA VAL A 105 -1.29 -5.04 4.64
C VAL A 105 -2.32 -5.99 4.07
N ASP A 106 -3.38 -6.31 4.82
CA ASP A 106 -4.45 -7.18 4.34
C ASP A 106 -5.14 -6.59 3.11
N MET A 107 -5.51 -5.30 3.15
CA MET A 107 -6.17 -4.66 2.01
C MET A 107 -5.27 -4.55 0.78
N LEU A 108 -3.97 -4.26 0.97
CA LEU A 108 -3.05 -4.03 -0.15
C LEU A 108 -2.52 -5.33 -0.79
N PHE A 109 -2.39 -6.41 -0.01
CA PHE A 109 -1.69 -7.61 -0.48
C PHE A 109 -2.54 -8.88 -0.49
N ASN A 110 -3.63 -8.94 0.29
CA ASN A 110 -4.47 -10.14 0.43
C ASN A 110 -5.86 -10.00 -0.22
N VAL A 111 -6.18 -8.83 -0.79
CA VAL A 111 -7.44 -8.61 -1.51
C VAL A 111 -7.19 -8.77 -3.01
N ASP A 112 -8.05 -9.55 -3.67
CA ASP A 112 -8.01 -9.74 -5.12
C ASP A 112 -8.82 -8.66 -5.85
N GLU A 113 -8.44 -8.35 -7.09
CA GLU A 113 -9.19 -7.50 -8.00
C GLU A 113 -10.61 -8.05 -8.21
N GLY A 114 -11.60 -7.16 -8.26
CA GLY A 114 -13.02 -7.53 -8.42
C GLY A 114 -13.71 -8.06 -7.17
N SER A 115 -13.01 -8.13 -6.03
CA SER A 115 -13.56 -8.58 -4.74
C SER A 115 -14.52 -7.55 -4.12
N VAL A 116 -15.33 -8.02 -3.17
CA VAL A 116 -16.11 -7.17 -2.25
C VAL A 116 -15.56 -7.34 -0.83
N VAL A 117 -15.01 -6.28 -0.27
CA VAL A 117 -14.44 -6.24 1.08
C VAL A 117 -15.47 -5.72 2.06
N LEU A 118 -15.74 -6.47 3.13
CA LEU A 118 -16.63 -6.06 4.21
C LEU A 118 -15.78 -5.66 5.42
N ILE A 119 -15.96 -4.44 5.91
CA ILE A 119 -15.24 -3.89 7.06
C ILE A 119 -16.27 -3.54 8.13
N ASP A 120 -16.18 -4.21 9.28
CA ASP A 120 -17.12 -4.05 10.38
C ASP A 120 -16.46 -3.32 11.54
N GLU A 121 -17.10 -2.24 12.02
CA GLU A 121 -16.68 -1.43 13.19
C GLU A 121 -15.20 -1.02 13.18
N PRO A 122 -14.64 -0.46 12.08
CA PRO A 122 -13.22 -0.12 12.02
C PRO A 122 -12.79 0.88 13.11
N GLU A 123 -13.72 1.66 13.63
CA GLU A 123 -13.47 2.64 14.69
C GLU A 123 -12.97 2.04 16.01
N ILE A 124 -13.29 0.80 16.32
CA ILE A 124 -12.95 0.16 17.60
C ILE A 124 -11.44 0.17 17.86
N SER A 125 -10.66 0.04 16.80
CA SER A 125 -9.19 -0.04 16.88
C SER A 125 -8.46 1.19 16.37
N LEU A 126 -9.20 2.19 15.85
CA LEU A 126 -8.61 3.37 15.23
C LEU A 126 -8.67 4.59 16.14
N HIS A 127 -7.55 5.32 16.23
CA HIS A 127 -7.53 6.63 16.85
C HIS A 127 -8.47 7.60 16.10
N VAL A 128 -9.13 8.52 16.82
CA VAL A 128 -10.14 9.43 16.26
C VAL A 128 -9.65 10.20 15.02
N ALA A 129 -8.40 10.63 15.00
CA ALA A 129 -7.81 11.31 13.85
C ALA A 129 -7.76 10.43 12.59
N TRP A 130 -7.61 9.12 12.76
CA TRP A 130 -7.56 8.15 11.66
C TRP A 130 -8.94 7.78 11.14
N GLN A 131 -9.96 7.83 12.01
CA GLN A 131 -11.35 7.59 11.61
C GLN A 131 -11.81 8.59 10.54
N LEU A 132 -11.37 9.86 10.62
CA LEU A 132 -11.72 10.90 9.65
C LEU A 132 -11.16 10.62 8.25
N GLU A 133 -10.03 9.94 8.14
CA GLU A 133 -9.36 9.65 6.87
C GLU A 133 -9.57 8.21 6.39
N PHE A 134 -10.34 7.42 7.14
CA PHE A 134 -10.50 5.99 6.87
C PHE A 134 -11.13 5.73 5.49
N ILE A 135 -12.29 6.31 5.21
CA ILE A 135 -12.98 6.11 3.91
C ILE A 135 -12.13 6.62 2.73
N PRO A 136 -11.56 7.85 2.76
CA PRO A 136 -10.64 8.30 1.70
C PRO A 136 -9.43 7.38 1.49
N MET A 137 -8.89 6.82 2.55
CA MET A 137 -7.77 5.88 2.50
C MET A 137 -8.18 4.56 1.82
N VAL A 138 -9.26 3.93 2.30
CA VAL A 138 -9.77 2.67 1.71
C VAL A 138 -10.17 2.87 0.25
N ALA A 139 -10.74 4.03 -0.10
CA ALA A 139 -11.10 4.35 -1.49
C ALA A 139 -9.87 4.39 -2.41
N LYS A 140 -8.75 4.98 -1.97
CA LYS A 140 -7.50 4.99 -2.73
C LYS A 140 -6.92 3.58 -2.92
N ILE A 141 -7.00 2.73 -1.88
CA ILE A 141 -6.56 1.33 -1.97
C ILE A 141 -7.47 0.57 -2.93
N ALA A 142 -8.79 0.75 -2.83
CA ALA A 142 -9.76 0.13 -3.69
C ALA A 142 -9.59 0.52 -5.16
N GLU A 143 -9.22 1.77 -5.44
CA GLU A 143 -8.89 2.24 -6.79
C GLU A 143 -7.61 1.59 -7.32
N LEU A 144 -6.58 1.45 -6.48
CA LEU A 144 -5.31 0.82 -6.86
C LEU A 144 -5.47 -0.67 -7.15
N ILE A 145 -6.22 -1.39 -6.31
CA ILE A 145 -6.35 -2.86 -6.38
C ILE A 145 -7.51 -3.28 -7.30
N GLY A 146 -8.55 -2.46 -7.41
CA GLY A 146 -9.74 -2.77 -8.21
C GLY A 146 -10.81 -3.56 -7.44
N PHE A 147 -11.06 -3.26 -6.16
CA PHE A 147 -12.12 -3.88 -5.37
C PHE A 147 -13.21 -2.89 -4.96
N VAL A 148 -14.36 -3.41 -4.51
CA VAL A 148 -15.45 -2.64 -3.91
C VAL A 148 -15.47 -2.91 -2.41
N PHE A 149 -15.82 -1.90 -1.58
CA PHE A 149 -15.90 -2.09 -0.13
C PHE A 149 -17.23 -1.62 0.44
N ILE A 150 -17.64 -2.25 1.54
CA ILE A 150 -18.80 -1.89 2.35
C ILE A 150 -18.32 -1.78 3.79
N VAL A 151 -18.58 -0.65 4.42
CA VAL A 151 -18.21 -0.40 5.83
C VAL A 151 -19.47 -0.35 6.67
N ALA A 152 -19.54 -1.18 7.70
CA ALA A 152 -20.52 -1.07 8.77
C ALA A 152 -19.89 -0.31 9.95
N THR A 153 -20.50 0.77 10.38
CA THR A 153 -19.94 1.64 11.43
C THR A 153 -21.04 2.35 12.23
N HIS A 154 -20.74 2.61 13.49
CA HIS A 154 -21.52 3.50 14.35
C HIS A 154 -20.84 4.88 14.54
N SER A 155 -19.65 5.09 13.99
CA SER A 155 -18.88 6.33 14.14
C SER A 155 -19.24 7.36 13.07
N PRO A 156 -19.74 8.55 13.45
CA PRO A 156 -19.92 9.66 12.52
C PRO A 156 -18.61 10.12 11.89
N GLN A 157 -17.46 9.92 12.57
CA GLN A 157 -16.13 10.28 12.10
C GLN A 157 -15.69 9.40 10.91
N ILE A 158 -16.03 8.12 10.90
CA ILE A 158 -15.80 7.24 9.75
C ILE A 158 -16.58 7.73 8.54
N ILE A 159 -17.85 8.12 8.72
CA ILE A 159 -18.70 8.60 7.62
C ILE A 159 -18.16 9.91 7.03
N ASN A 160 -17.63 10.81 7.85
CA ASN A 160 -16.89 12.04 7.49
C ASN A 160 -17.35 12.75 6.21
N GLY A 161 -18.64 13.02 6.08
CA GLY A 161 -19.19 13.73 4.91
C GLY A 161 -19.65 12.86 3.76
N GLU A 162 -19.36 11.55 3.77
CA GLU A 162 -19.80 10.58 2.75
C GLU A 162 -21.26 10.14 2.93
N MET A 163 -22.09 11.04 3.46
CA MET A 163 -23.53 10.80 3.71
C MET A 163 -24.31 10.36 2.47
N LYS A 164 -23.83 10.71 1.27
CA LYS A 164 -24.50 10.32 0.01
C LYS A 164 -24.36 8.83 -0.29
N SER A 165 -23.28 8.23 0.20
CA SER A 165 -22.98 6.80 0.04
C SER A 165 -23.42 5.98 1.26
N ALA A 166 -23.89 6.64 2.32
CA ALA A 166 -24.30 5.99 3.56
C ALA A 166 -25.75 5.50 3.49
N VAL A 167 -25.96 4.24 3.89
CA VAL A 167 -27.28 3.62 4.04
C VAL A 167 -27.54 3.37 5.52
N ARG A 168 -28.63 3.95 6.04
CA ARG A 168 -29.02 3.74 7.43
C ARG A 168 -29.67 2.37 7.61
N LEU A 169 -29.09 1.57 8.50
CA LEU A 169 -29.67 0.30 8.94
C LEU A 169 -30.42 0.57 10.27
N GLY A 170 -31.75 0.55 10.26
CA GLY A 170 -32.56 0.75 11.48
C GLY A 170 -34.05 0.86 11.18
N PRO A 171 -34.93 0.86 12.20
CA PRO A 171 -36.38 0.95 11.99
C PRO A 171 -36.70 2.26 11.25
N SER A 172 -37.48 2.11 10.16
CA SER A 172 -37.96 3.21 9.32
C SER A 172 -38.64 4.28 10.16
N GLY A 173 -38.02 5.45 10.36
CA GLY A 173 -38.64 6.57 11.10
C GLY A 173 -37.73 7.46 11.93
N ALA A 174 -36.49 7.08 12.23
CA ALA A 174 -35.60 7.95 12.97
C ALA A 174 -34.88 8.90 12.00
N ARG A 175 -35.27 10.18 11.98
CA ARG A 175 -34.53 11.25 11.25
C ARG A 175 -33.35 11.71 12.09
N PHE A 176 -32.23 11.98 11.45
CA PHE A 176 -31.19 12.78 12.07
C PHE A 176 -31.77 14.18 12.33
N SER A 177 -31.80 14.61 13.57
CA SER A 177 -32.00 15.99 13.99
C SER A 177 -30.65 16.71 14.05
#